data_0f45a00d4286850896e2a4b05d1c1f18
#
_entry.id   0f45a00d4286850896e2a4b05d1c1f18
#
_cell.length_a   1.000
_cell.length_b   1.000
_cell.length_c   1.000
_cell.angle_alpha   90.00
_cell.angle_beta   90.00
_cell.angle_gamma   90.00
#
_symmetry.space_group_name_H-M   'P 1'
#
loop_
_entity.id
_entity.type
_entity.pdbx_description
1 polymer ?
#
loop_
_entity_poly.entity_id
_entity_poly.type
_entity_poly.pdbx_seq_one_letter_code
_entity_poly.pdbx_strand_id
1 'polypeptide(L)'
;MTNISTAFAGAAVAAAAIVAGAPMALAEDGGVTTSALGSQAKLDNGAQGWTVTDLKPSTDTIDYQTRGTLWEVTATNEALQGSVTPIVSNFNIRAADGQNYRALFQVPSKQGVNPATLAQGQKTSGKIYFDVTGDQPTEVVYNAGGRDLLVWDKPAAPAAAPAAGAPKRPAPAAAPAATP
;
A
#
# COMPACT_ATOMS: atom_id res chain seq x y z
N MET A 1 -35.86 58.50 -19.12
CA MET A 1 -36.66 58.49 -17.91
C MET A 1 -36.94 57.05 -17.54
N THR A 2 -36.58 56.72 -16.33
CA THR A 2 -37.02 55.63 -15.48
C THR A 2 -36.49 54.23 -15.78
N ASN A 3 -35.43 53.87 -15.04
CA ASN A 3 -34.89 52.54 -14.81
C ASN A 3 -35.89 51.68 -14.03
N ILE A 4 -35.94 50.39 -14.35
CA ILE A 4 -36.38 49.37 -13.40
C ILE A 4 -35.45 48.19 -13.50
N SER A 5 -34.62 48.01 -12.46
CA SER A 5 -33.81 46.85 -12.21
C SER A 5 -34.65 45.76 -11.56
N THR A 6 -34.68 44.55 -12.13
CA THR A 6 -35.24 43.39 -11.46
C THR A 6 -34.11 42.37 -11.23
N ALA A 7 -33.74 42.24 -9.95
CA ALA A 7 -32.82 41.24 -9.48
C ALA A 7 -33.55 39.90 -9.30
N PHE A 8 -33.12 38.84 -9.99
CA PHE A 8 -33.51 37.47 -9.69
C PHE A 8 -32.39 36.83 -8.89
N ALA A 9 -32.66 36.56 -7.64
CA ALA A 9 -31.85 35.71 -6.79
C ALA A 9 -32.20 34.25 -7.06
N GLY A 10 -31.37 33.57 -7.82
CA GLY A 10 -31.42 32.12 -7.99
C GLY A 10 -30.50 31.43 -7.00
N ALA A 11 -31.05 30.75 -5.99
CA ALA A 11 -30.30 29.87 -5.09
C ALA A 11 -30.00 28.58 -5.84
N ALA A 12 -28.74 28.42 -6.29
CA ALA A 12 -28.25 27.16 -6.79
C ALA A 12 -27.75 26.30 -5.60
N VAL A 13 -28.51 25.26 -5.28
CA VAL A 13 -28.09 24.22 -4.36
C VAL A 13 -27.08 23.35 -5.13
N ALA A 14 -25.78 23.58 -4.93
CA ALA A 14 -24.74 22.69 -5.41
C ALA A 14 -24.66 21.48 -4.48
N ALA A 15 -25.18 20.34 -4.93
CA ALA A 15 -24.90 19.05 -4.31
C ALA A 15 -23.43 18.70 -4.58
N ALA A 16 -22.56 18.90 -3.61
CA ALA A 16 -21.19 18.44 -3.67
C ALA A 16 -21.19 16.91 -3.51
N ALA A 17 -21.06 16.18 -4.60
CA ALA A 17 -20.70 14.78 -4.56
C ALA A 17 -19.25 14.69 -4.08
N ILE A 18 -19.06 14.27 -2.84
CA ILE A 18 -17.73 13.92 -2.31
C ILE A 18 -17.34 12.59 -2.95
N VAL A 19 -16.65 12.65 -4.08
CA VAL A 19 -15.89 11.52 -4.58
C VAL A 19 -14.69 11.40 -3.63
N ALA A 20 -14.70 10.41 -2.76
CA ALA A 20 -13.55 10.03 -1.97
C ALA A 20 -12.49 9.47 -2.94
N GLY A 21 -11.78 10.37 -3.63
CA GLY A 21 -10.59 10.03 -4.40
C GLY A 21 -9.49 9.60 -3.44
N ALA A 22 -8.96 8.38 -3.62
CA ALA A 22 -7.76 7.98 -2.94
C ALA A 22 -6.65 9.02 -3.20
N PRO A 23 -5.86 9.43 -2.21
CA PRO A 23 -4.81 10.41 -2.41
C PRO A 23 -3.78 9.86 -3.40
N MET A 24 -3.56 10.57 -4.50
CA MET A 24 -2.48 10.28 -5.44
C MET A 24 -1.25 11.08 -4.99
N ALA A 25 -0.16 10.37 -4.70
CA ALA A 25 1.11 11.00 -4.42
C ALA A 25 1.97 11.07 -5.69
N LEU A 26 2.63 12.20 -5.90
CA LEU A 26 3.58 12.44 -6.99
C LEU A 26 5.00 12.41 -6.43
N ALA A 27 5.91 11.66 -7.06
CA ALA A 27 7.33 11.83 -6.82
C ALA A 27 7.79 13.10 -7.56
N GLU A 28 8.15 14.12 -6.82
CA GLU A 28 8.84 15.30 -7.37
C GLU A 28 10.34 15.00 -7.54
N ASP A 29 11.00 15.71 -8.47
CA ASP A 29 12.42 15.54 -8.74
C ASP A 29 13.25 15.67 -7.45
N GLY A 30 13.75 14.56 -6.92
CA GLY A 30 14.63 14.46 -5.76
C GLY A 30 13.98 14.08 -4.43
N GLY A 31 12.66 14.03 -4.31
CA GLY A 31 11.95 13.60 -3.09
C GLY A 31 11.48 12.14 -3.13
N VAL A 32 11.35 11.52 -1.95
CA VAL A 32 10.70 10.22 -1.78
C VAL A 32 9.19 10.44 -1.66
N THR A 33 8.40 9.77 -2.48
CA THR A 33 6.94 9.80 -2.36
C THR A 33 6.47 8.65 -1.48
N THR A 34 5.87 8.98 -0.33
CA THR A 34 5.28 7.97 0.57
C THR A 34 3.77 7.89 0.36
N SER A 35 3.25 6.68 0.28
CA SER A 35 1.84 6.36 0.07
C SER A 35 1.42 5.19 0.95
N ALA A 36 0.13 5.04 1.22
CA ALA A 36 -0.38 3.82 1.84
C ALA A 36 -0.45 2.68 0.82
N LEU A 37 -0.29 1.42 1.26
CA LEU A 37 -0.57 0.25 0.42
C LEU A 37 -2.00 0.36 -0.15
N GLY A 38 -2.14 0.09 -1.45
CA GLY A 38 -3.38 0.26 -2.21
C GLY A 38 -3.51 1.61 -2.92
N SER A 39 -2.69 2.59 -2.59
CA SER A 39 -2.67 3.90 -3.26
C SER A 39 -1.72 3.88 -4.46
N GLN A 40 -2.10 4.59 -5.53
CA GLN A 40 -1.23 4.77 -6.68
C GLN A 40 -0.20 5.87 -6.40
N ALA A 41 1.07 5.55 -6.60
CA ALA A 41 2.18 6.50 -6.62
C ALA A 41 2.70 6.68 -8.04
N LYS A 42 3.12 7.89 -8.39
CA LYS A 42 3.55 8.25 -9.75
C LYS A 42 5.06 8.42 -9.84
N LEU A 43 5.62 7.97 -10.96
CA LEU A 43 7.01 8.12 -11.36
C LEU A 43 7.13 8.88 -12.68
N ASP A 44 8.34 9.31 -13.02
CA ASP A 44 8.70 9.89 -14.31
C ASP A 44 7.79 11.06 -14.66
N ASN A 45 7.71 12.05 -13.77
CA ASN A 45 6.83 13.22 -13.92
C ASN A 45 5.36 12.85 -14.19
N GLY A 46 4.91 11.74 -13.63
CA GLY A 46 3.54 11.26 -13.79
C GLY A 46 3.28 10.41 -15.03
N ALA A 47 4.31 10.03 -15.78
CA ALA A 47 4.15 9.16 -16.95
C ALA A 47 3.79 7.72 -16.56
N GLN A 48 4.26 7.27 -15.40
CA GLN A 48 4.08 5.91 -14.89
C GLN A 48 3.40 5.92 -13.53
N GLY A 49 2.38 5.09 -13.33
CA GLY A 49 1.71 4.86 -12.06
C GLY A 49 1.98 3.44 -11.54
N TRP A 50 2.34 3.32 -10.25
CA TRP A 50 2.43 2.05 -9.56
C TRP A 50 1.43 2.00 -8.41
N THR A 51 0.71 0.89 -8.31
CA THR A 51 -0.13 0.55 -7.15
C THR A 51 0.36 -0.76 -6.57
N VAL A 52 0.58 -0.80 -5.26
CA VAL A 52 1.07 -1.99 -4.56
C VAL A 52 0.12 -2.36 -3.45
N THR A 53 -0.24 -3.65 -3.37
CA THR A 53 -1.14 -4.23 -2.36
C THR A 53 -0.55 -5.53 -1.80
N ASP A 54 -1.21 -6.08 -0.80
CA ASP A 54 -1.01 -7.47 -0.32
C ASP A 54 0.40 -7.80 0.18
N LEU A 55 1.08 -6.88 0.87
CA LEU A 55 2.35 -7.21 1.52
C LEU A 55 2.13 -8.27 2.62
N LYS A 56 2.43 -9.54 2.29
CA LYS A 56 2.15 -10.71 3.15
C LYS A 56 3.07 -11.89 2.85
N PRO A 57 3.18 -12.87 3.78
CA PRO A 57 3.77 -14.16 3.46
C PRO A 57 3.04 -14.82 2.29
N SER A 58 3.79 -15.43 1.38
CA SER A 58 3.26 -16.13 0.21
C SER A 58 3.08 -17.61 0.50
N THR A 59 2.02 -18.19 -0.05
CA THR A 59 1.78 -19.63 -0.09
C THR A 59 2.03 -20.22 -1.48
N ASP A 60 2.48 -19.40 -2.42
CA ASP A 60 2.76 -19.83 -3.78
C ASP A 60 4.01 -20.70 -3.85
N THR A 61 4.04 -21.59 -4.82
CA THR A 61 5.24 -22.34 -5.18
C THR A 61 5.90 -21.68 -6.38
N ILE A 62 7.16 -21.27 -6.21
CA ILE A 62 8.01 -20.73 -7.27
C ILE A 62 9.28 -21.58 -7.40
N ASP A 63 9.94 -21.52 -8.53
CA ASP A 63 11.20 -22.26 -8.78
C ASP A 63 12.38 -21.55 -8.11
N TYR A 64 12.30 -21.43 -6.78
CA TYR A 64 13.33 -20.80 -5.95
C TYR A 64 13.33 -21.43 -4.55
N GLN A 65 14.50 -21.83 -4.08
CA GLN A 65 14.65 -22.32 -2.71
C GLN A 65 14.89 -21.14 -1.76
N THR A 66 13.89 -20.78 -0.98
CA THR A 66 14.00 -19.71 0.03
C THR A 66 14.94 -20.10 1.16
N ARG A 67 15.64 -19.12 1.69
CA ARG A 67 16.44 -19.25 2.93
C ARG A 67 15.61 -18.86 4.17
N GLY A 68 14.59 -18.03 3.98
CA GLY A 68 13.67 -17.58 4.99
C GLY A 68 12.22 -17.85 4.60
N THR A 69 11.37 -16.89 4.80
CA THR A 69 9.96 -16.97 4.42
C THR A 69 9.75 -16.29 3.08
N LEU A 70 9.05 -16.95 2.15
CA LEU A 70 8.63 -16.33 0.90
C LEU A 70 7.55 -15.29 1.19
N TRP A 71 7.75 -14.07 0.72
CA TRP A 71 6.79 -12.98 0.78
C TRP A 71 6.37 -12.55 -0.61
N GLU A 72 5.19 -11.95 -0.70
CA GLU A 72 4.64 -11.44 -1.95
C GLU A 72 4.00 -10.08 -1.77
N VAL A 73 3.98 -9.33 -2.85
CA VAL A 73 3.11 -8.19 -3.06
C VAL A 73 2.41 -8.34 -4.39
N THR A 74 1.23 -7.75 -4.53
CA THR A 74 0.59 -7.56 -5.84
C THR A 74 0.92 -6.15 -6.32
N ALA A 75 1.57 -6.03 -7.48
CA ALA A 75 1.93 -4.76 -8.07
C ALA A 75 1.22 -4.56 -9.41
N THR A 76 0.66 -3.37 -9.61
CA THR A 76 0.04 -2.95 -10.86
C THR A 76 0.79 -1.75 -11.39
N ASN A 77 1.28 -1.84 -12.63
CA ASN A 77 1.88 -0.74 -13.36
C ASN A 77 0.95 -0.24 -14.46
N GLU A 78 0.85 1.06 -14.61
CA GLU A 78 0.00 1.73 -15.60
C GLU A 78 0.79 2.81 -16.34
N ALA A 79 0.69 2.80 -17.67
CA ALA A 79 1.23 3.86 -18.54
C ALA A 79 0.23 5.02 -18.58
N LEU A 80 0.47 6.07 -17.79
CA LEU A 80 -0.39 7.24 -17.70
C LEU A 80 -0.14 8.21 -18.86
N GLN A 81 1.13 8.31 -19.31
CA GLN A 81 1.54 9.13 -20.45
C GLN A 81 2.60 8.39 -21.26
N GLY A 82 2.46 8.41 -22.58
CA GLY A 82 3.42 7.78 -23.48
C GLY A 82 3.54 6.25 -23.29
N SER A 83 4.76 5.74 -23.45
CA SER A 83 5.05 4.31 -23.26
C SER A 83 5.96 4.12 -22.05
N VAL A 84 5.67 3.11 -21.22
CA VAL A 84 6.47 2.78 -20.02
C VAL A 84 6.81 1.31 -19.97
N THR A 85 7.94 0.97 -19.36
CA THR A 85 8.35 -0.42 -19.16
C THR A 85 8.41 -0.70 -17.65
N PRO A 86 7.66 -1.70 -17.14
CA PRO A 86 7.70 -2.09 -15.74
C PRO A 86 9.10 -2.61 -15.35
N ILE A 87 9.73 -2.04 -14.32
CA ILE A 87 11.05 -2.47 -13.84
C ILE A 87 10.91 -3.11 -12.46
N VAL A 88 10.65 -4.41 -12.42
CA VAL A 88 10.41 -5.17 -11.19
C VAL A 88 11.66 -5.26 -10.31
N SER A 89 12.87 -5.25 -10.91
CA SER A 89 14.14 -5.32 -10.16
C SER A 89 14.39 -4.13 -9.21
N ASN A 90 13.62 -3.05 -9.36
CA ASN A 90 13.70 -1.88 -8.50
C ASN A 90 12.89 -2.02 -7.20
N PHE A 91 12.06 -3.06 -7.09
CA PHE A 91 11.30 -3.30 -5.88
C PHE A 91 12.13 -3.98 -4.79
N ASN A 92 11.92 -3.50 -3.59
CA ASN A 92 12.40 -4.09 -2.35
C ASN A 92 11.25 -4.06 -1.33
N ILE A 93 11.29 -4.93 -0.34
CA ILE A 93 10.48 -4.78 0.87
C ILE A 93 11.42 -4.53 2.04
N ARG A 94 11.01 -3.69 2.98
CA ARG A 94 11.86 -3.24 4.08
C ARG A 94 11.19 -3.50 5.42
N ALA A 95 11.95 -4.02 6.37
CA ALA A 95 11.54 -4.18 7.76
C ALA A 95 11.73 -2.88 8.55
N ALA A 96 11.12 -2.80 9.73
CA ALA A 96 11.18 -1.61 10.58
C ALA A 96 12.60 -1.28 11.08
N ASP A 97 13.50 -2.26 11.13
CA ASP A 97 14.92 -2.10 11.46
C ASP A 97 15.76 -1.55 10.29
N GLY A 98 15.14 -1.35 9.11
CA GLY A 98 15.79 -0.88 7.89
C GLY A 98 16.36 -1.99 7.00
N GLN A 99 16.24 -3.27 7.38
CA GLN A 99 16.69 -4.37 6.55
C GLN A 99 15.87 -4.46 5.26
N ASN A 100 16.57 -4.50 4.10
CA ASN A 100 15.95 -4.57 2.79
C ASN A 100 16.05 -5.98 2.20
N TYR A 101 14.94 -6.46 1.64
CA TYR A 101 14.85 -7.71 0.90
C TYR A 101 14.51 -7.40 -0.56
N ARG A 102 15.38 -7.80 -1.48
CA ARG A 102 15.21 -7.49 -2.91
C ARG A 102 14.19 -8.42 -3.57
N ALA A 103 13.52 -7.89 -4.59
CA ALA A 103 12.67 -8.70 -5.45
C ALA A 103 13.45 -9.84 -6.09
N LEU A 104 12.83 -11.03 -6.15
CA LEU A 104 13.34 -12.21 -6.85
C LEU A 104 13.04 -12.11 -8.36
N PHE A 105 13.44 -10.99 -8.98
CA PHE A 105 13.09 -10.64 -10.35
C PHE A 105 13.66 -11.60 -11.41
N GLN A 106 14.67 -12.40 -11.07
CA GLN A 106 15.26 -13.40 -11.96
C GLN A 106 14.52 -14.75 -11.92
N VAL A 107 13.57 -14.91 -11.01
CA VAL A 107 12.80 -16.15 -10.86
C VAL A 107 11.52 -16.05 -11.68
N PRO A 108 11.38 -16.83 -12.75
CA PRO A 108 10.15 -16.81 -13.56
C PRO A 108 8.94 -17.24 -12.75
N SER A 109 7.86 -16.48 -12.84
CA SER A 109 6.58 -16.84 -12.23
C SER A 109 5.44 -16.58 -13.21
N LYS A 110 4.50 -17.53 -13.30
CA LYS A 110 3.29 -17.37 -14.11
C LYS A 110 2.37 -16.24 -13.62
N GLN A 111 2.52 -15.88 -12.34
CA GLN A 111 1.72 -14.85 -11.67
C GLN A 111 2.47 -13.52 -11.59
N GLY A 112 3.69 -13.46 -12.09
CA GLY A 112 4.55 -12.28 -12.05
C GLY A 112 4.03 -11.11 -12.90
N VAL A 113 4.50 -9.92 -12.59
CA VAL A 113 4.25 -8.72 -13.42
C VAL A 113 4.86 -8.95 -14.81
N ASN A 114 4.07 -8.75 -15.87
CA ASN A 114 4.58 -8.82 -17.23
C ASN A 114 5.51 -7.61 -17.48
N PRO A 115 6.80 -7.84 -17.85
CA PRO A 115 7.77 -6.77 -18.07
C PRO A 115 7.66 -6.11 -19.46
N ALA A 116 6.69 -6.51 -20.28
CA ALA A 116 6.51 -5.92 -21.62
C ALA A 116 6.20 -4.42 -21.51
N THR A 117 6.70 -3.65 -22.47
CA THR A 117 6.39 -2.22 -22.58
C THR A 117 4.89 -2.00 -22.76
N LEU A 118 4.34 -1.09 -21.97
CA LEU A 118 2.94 -0.68 -22.02
C LEU A 118 2.80 0.58 -22.85
N ALA A 119 1.84 0.61 -23.76
CA ALA A 119 1.42 1.85 -24.42
C ALA A 119 0.52 2.65 -23.45
N GLN A 120 0.36 3.94 -23.72
CA GLN A 120 -0.48 4.83 -22.91
C GLN A 120 -1.88 4.24 -22.70
N GLY A 121 -2.34 4.29 -21.46
CA GLY A 121 -3.62 3.73 -21.00
C GLY A 121 -3.60 2.23 -20.74
N GLN A 122 -2.52 1.53 -21.09
CA GLN A 122 -2.36 0.11 -20.76
C GLN A 122 -1.81 -0.08 -19.35
N LYS A 123 -2.13 -1.23 -18.78
CA LYS A 123 -1.64 -1.65 -17.47
C LYS A 123 -1.33 -3.15 -17.43
N THR A 124 -0.42 -3.51 -16.53
CA THR A 124 -0.11 -4.89 -16.17
C THR A 124 -0.19 -5.04 -14.67
N SER A 125 -0.61 -6.20 -14.20
CA SER A 125 -0.67 -6.54 -12.79
C SER A 125 -0.10 -7.93 -12.57
N GLY A 126 0.56 -8.12 -11.43
CA GLY A 126 1.11 -9.43 -11.08
C GLY A 126 1.79 -9.40 -9.72
N LYS A 127 2.29 -10.55 -9.32
CA LYS A 127 3.00 -10.72 -8.05
C LYS A 127 4.49 -10.42 -8.19
N ILE A 128 5.07 -9.90 -7.12
CA ILE A 128 6.51 -9.77 -6.94
C ILE A 128 6.86 -10.51 -5.66
N TYR A 129 7.89 -11.38 -5.72
CA TYR A 129 8.29 -12.25 -4.61
C TYR A 129 9.59 -11.80 -3.99
N PHE A 130 9.73 -12.10 -2.69
CA PHE A 130 10.89 -11.74 -1.86
C PHE A 130 11.23 -12.87 -0.90
N ASP A 131 12.51 -13.06 -0.59
CA ASP A 131 12.98 -14.00 0.43
C ASP A 131 13.35 -13.23 1.71
N VAL A 132 12.51 -13.33 2.72
CA VAL A 132 12.65 -12.62 4.01
C VAL A 132 13.35 -13.52 5.00
N THR A 133 14.61 -13.18 5.30
CA THR A 133 15.49 -13.97 6.17
C THR A 133 15.64 -13.41 7.58
N GLY A 134 14.98 -12.29 7.90
CA GLY A 134 15.00 -11.62 9.20
C GLY A 134 13.62 -11.11 9.58
N ASP A 135 13.56 -9.87 10.07
CA ASP A 135 12.33 -9.25 10.55
C ASP A 135 11.28 -9.06 9.44
N GLN A 136 10.00 -9.08 9.85
CA GLN A 136 8.89 -8.94 8.92
C GLN A 136 8.88 -7.55 8.27
N PRO A 137 8.70 -7.47 6.96
CA PRO A 137 8.63 -6.20 6.26
C PRO A 137 7.36 -5.42 6.61
N THR A 138 7.51 -4.10 6.70
CA THR A 138 6.45 -3.15 7.02
C THR A 138 6.14 -2.22 5.86
N GLU A 139 7.05 -2.14 4.88
CA GLU A 139 6.90 -1.25 3.72
C GLU A 139 7.40 -1.89 2.43
N VAL A 140 6.93 -1.36 1.31
CA VAL A 140 7.41 -1.70 -0.03
C VAL A 140 8.09 -0.47 -0.61
N VAL A 141 9.26 -0.65 -1.20
CA VAL A 141 10.11 0.43 -1.69
C VAL A 141 10.42 0.23 -3.17
N TYR A 142 10.25 1.26 -3.97
CA TYR A 142 10.78 1.33 -5.32
C TYR A 142 12.04 2.17 -5.31
N ASN A 143 13.18 1.52 -5.53
CA ASN A 143 14.51 2.14 -5.48
C ASN A 143 15.14 2.11 -6.87
N ALA A 144 15.54 3.26 -7.36
CA ALA A 144 16.24 3.38 -8.63
C ALA A 144 17.46 4.31 -8.48
N GLY A 145 18.57 3.92 -9.10
CA GLY A 145 19.80 4.69 -9.03
C GLY A 145 20.36 4.85 -7.61
N GLY A 146 20.09 3.87 -6.72
CA GLY A 146 20.55 3.91 -5.32
C GLY A 146 19.73 4.81 -4.40
N ARG A 147 18.58 5.32 -4.87
CA ARG A 147 17.68 6.19 -4.10
C ARG A 147 16.28 5.60 -4.06
N ASP A 148 15.62 5.75 -2.93
CA ASP A 148 14.20 5.45 -2.81
C ASP A 148 13.41 6.55 -3.55
N LEU A 149 12.52 6.15 -4.42
CA LEU A 149 11.65 7.05 -5.17
C LEU A 149 10.21 6.95 -4.66
N LEU A 150 9.73 5.72 -4.45
CA LEU A 150 8.39 5.48 -3.92
C LEU A 150 8.48 4.55 -2.71
N VAL A 151 7.67 4.82 -1.70
CA VAL A 151 7.51 3.98 -0.51
C VAL A 151 6.02 3.78 -0.27
N TRP A 152 5.61 2.54 -0.04
CA TRP A 152 4.25 2.20 0.38
C TRP A 152 4.30 1.59 1.78
N ASP A 153 3.72 2.30 2.74
CA ASP A 153 3.62 1.84 4.11
C ASP A 153 2.44 0.87 4.28
N LYS A 154 2.68 -0.21 4.99
CA LYS A 154 1.58 -1.03 5.48
C LYS A 154 0.80 -0.20 6.51
N PRO A 155 -0.52 -0.02 6.36
CA PRO A 155 -1.31 0.66 7.38
C PRO A 155 -1.03 0.00 8.74
N ALA A 156 -0.73 0.81 9.76
CA ALA A 156 -0.64 0.29 11.11
C ALA A 156 -1.93 -0.48 11.40
N ALA A 157 -1.82 -1.74 11.84
CA ALA A 157 -3.00 -2.48 12.28
C ALA A 157 -3.72 -1.58 13.30
N PRO A 158 -5.07 -1.43 13.23
CA PRO A 158 -5.80 -0.68 14.24
C PRO A 158 -5.34 -1.17 15.59
N ALA A 159 -4.83 -0.26 16.44
CA ALA A 159 -4.42 -0.63 17.79
C ALA A 159 -5.57 -1.44 18.40
N ALA A 160 -5.27 -2.69 18.78
CA ALA A 160 -6.28 -3.56 19.39
C ALA A 160 -6.93 -2.73 20.49
N ALA A 161 -8.25 -2.49 20.36
CA ALA A 161 -9.01 -1.78 21.38
C ALA A 161 -8.65 -2.44 22.73
N PRO A 162 -8.33 -1.67 23.78
CA PRO A 162 -8.01 -2.24 25.07
C PRO A 162 -9.13 -3.21 25.43
N ALA A 163 -8.78 -4.46 25.68
CA ALA A 163 -9.72 -5.52 25.99
C ALA A 163 -10.64 -5.00 27.11
N ALA A 164 -11.93 -4.85 26.77
CA ALA A 164 -12.97 -4.43 27.71
C ALA A 164 -12.82 -5.33 28.95
N GLY A 165 -12.61 -4.71 30.10
CA GLY A 165 -12.18 -5.33 31.33
C GLY A 165 -12.88 -6.66 31.62
N ALA A 166 -12.08 -7.67 31.89
CA ALA A 166 -12.56 -8.97 32.31
C ALA A 166 -13.57 -8.77 33.50
N PRO A 167 -14.71 -9.46 33.48
CA PRO A 167 -15.67 -9.35 34.57
C PRO A 167 -15.01 -9.73 35.91
N LYS A 168 -15.04 -8.81 36.84
CA LYS A 168 -14.49 -8.98 38.21
C LYS A 168 -15.19 -10.18 38.85
N ARG A 169 -14.43 -11.26 39.06
CA ARG A 169 -14.94 -12.48 39.72
C ARG A 169 -15.50 -12.08 41.06
N PRO A 170 -16.75 -12.48 41.45
CA PRO A 170 -17.27 -12.24 42.77
C PRO A 170 -16.42 -12.94 43.83
N ALA A 171 -16.15 -12.23 44.92
CA ALA A 171 -15.45 -12.77 46.07
C ALA A 171 -16.24 -13.95 46.68
N PRO A 172 -15.58 -15.02 47.14
CA PRO A 172 -16.26 -16.11 47.81
C PRO A 172 -16.90 -15.60 49.13
N ALA A 173 -18.19 -15.95 49.31
CA ALA A 173 -18.93 -15.65 50.51
C ALA A 173 -18.27 -16.32 51.74
N ALA A 174 -18.11 -15.55 52.82
CA ALA A 174 -17.56 -16.04 54.09
C ALA A 174 -18.48 -17.10 54.67
N ALA A 175 -17.89 -18.23 55.09
CA ALA A 175 -18.58 -19.31 55.79
C ALA A 175 -19.09 -18.80 57.16
N PRO A 176 -20.28 -19.24 57.64
CA PRO A 176 -20.75 -18.88 58.98
C PRO A 176 -19.93 -19.56 60.07
N ALA A 177 -19.54 -18.79 61.09
CA ALA A 177 -18.84 -19.30 62.28
C ALA A 177 -19.75 -20.23 63.07
N ALA A 178 -19.24 -21.40 63.42
CA ALA A 178 -19.86 -22.28 64.38
C ALA A 178 -19.71 -21.70 65.79
N THR A 179 -20.83 -21.56 66.52
CA THR A 179 -20.87 -21.17 67.94
C THR A 179 -20.97 -22.44 68.81
N PRO A 180 -20.38 -22.47 69.99
CA PRO A 180 -20.16 -23.62 70.84
C PRO A 180 -21.43 -24.19 71.47
#